data_302dc3f4b87d3c5b71822f7f25609d2c
#
_entry.id   302dc3f4b87d3c5b71822f7f25609d2c
#
_cell.length_a   1.000
_cell.length_b   1.000
_cell.length_c   1.000
_cell.angle_alpha   90.00
_cell.angle_beta   90.00
_cell.angle_gamma   90.00
#
_symmetry.space_group_name_H-M   'P 1'
#
loop_
_entity.id
_entity.type
_entity.pdbx_description
1 polymer ?
#
loop_
_entity_poly.entity_id
_entity_poly.type
_entity_poly.pdbx_seq_one_letter_code
_entity_poly.pdbx_strand_id
1 'polypeptide(L)'
;MKVLHVITGLEVGGAAQQLRLLLRRLPAHCEVVTLTTPGPLAEAIEADGTPVTHLEMTGNRDLSVLPRLSALIRDTAPDVIHTHLYRACVYGRVAARMAGVRAVVATEHSLGDAVIEGRRLTRGVRTLYRATERLGSATVAVSDTVAARLRRWGVPERRIHVVPNGIEAHRFAYDPAARATLRARLGLAPDTFVVGGAGRLVPGKRFDVLVRAVTQLPGVHLLLAGDGPELEPLRRMAGQFGSGDRIHLLGADGGEPGPVPGDGPGVPRMLSAIDVFVSPTPDQAFGLAALEALASGLHVLHGSCPAVDDLPADQAPGARRFGHGVHELTAALRELRRTEPGRLPVPPVVHRYDIDRSARELTAVYEQALAAARRNRPAPEPATLPAGPPGLPPGFSLPDPSPAPAPDGHSLSQR
;
A
#
# COMPACT_ATOMS: atom_id res chain seq x y z
N MET A 1 13.11 5.25 15.38
CA MET A 1 13.41 4.89 13.97
C MET A 1 12.73 5.89 13.06
N LYS A 2 13.46 6.44 12.09
CA LYS A 2 12.93 7.33 11.06
C LYS A 2 12.80 6.58 9.74
N VAL A 3 11.62 6.60 9.12
CA VAL A 3 11.33 5.88 7.89
C VAL A 3 10.89 6.87 6.81
N LEU A 4 11.57 6.87 5.66
CA LEU A 4 11.16 7.62 4.50
C LEU A 4 10.45 6.68 3.52
N HIS A 5 9.14 6.89 3.35
CA HIS A 5 8.34 6.18 2.37
C HIS A 5 8.40 6.87 1.02
N VAL A 6 8.75 6.13 -0.02
CA VAL A 6 8.77 6.64 -1.42
C VAL A 6 7.71 5.89 -2.21
N ILE A 7 6.73 6.61 -2.74
CA ILE A 7 5.64 6.02 -3.52
C ILE A 7 5.54 6.70 -4.90
N THR A 8 5.05 5.98 -5.91
CA THR A 8 4.90 6.56 -7.26
C THR A 8 3.93 7.75 -7.25
N GLY A 9 2.78 7.60 -6.60
CA GLY A 9 1.75 8.62 -6.43
C GLY A 9 0.71 8.16 -5.41
N LEU A 10 -0.11 9.08 -4.91
CA LEU A 10 -1.13 8.84 -3.87
C LEU A 10 -2.56 8.95 -4.43
N GLU A 11 -2.76 8.43 -5.65
CA GLU A 11 -4.09 8.26 -6.21
C GLU A 11 -4.94 7.31 -5.36
N VAL A 12 -6.26 7.51 -5.35
CA VAL A 12 -7.18 6.61 -4.61
C VAL A 12 -7.02 5.18 -5.14
N GLY A 13 -6.57 4.29 -4.26
CA GLY A 13 -6.34 2.88 -4.59
C GLY A 13 -5.71 2.10 -3.46
N GLY A 14 -5.75 0.77 -3.55
CA GLY A 14 -5.36 -0.12 -2.45
C GLY A 14 -3.97 0.12 -1.89
N ALA A 15 -2.96 0.43 -2.73
CA ALA A 15 -1.59 0.67 -2.26
C ALA A 15 -1.47 1.95 -1.42
N ALA A 16 -2.09 3.05 -1.87
CA ALA A 16 -2.03 4.33 -1.16
C ALA A 16 -2.87 4.30 0.12
N GLN A 17 -4.04 3.66 0.09
CA GLN A 17 -4.85 3.42 1.30
C GLN A 17 -4.10 2.55 2.31
N GLN A 18 -3.46 1.46 1.85
CA GLN A 18 -2.67 0.60 2.71
C GLN A 18 -1.49 1.35 3.33
N LEU A 19 -0.80 2.21 2.56
CA LEU A 19 0.26 3.05 3.10
C LEU A 19 -0.28 3.96 4.20
N ARG A 20 -1.38 4.68 3.97
CA ARG A 20 -2.00 5.56 4.96
C ARG A 20 -2.38 4.82 6.25
N LEU A 21 -3.00 3.64 6.13
CA LEU A 21 -3.35 2.81 7.30
C LEU A 21 -2.12 2.37 8.09
N LEU A 22 -1.02 2.02 7.41
CA LEU A 22 0.24 1.66 8.04
C LEU A 22 0.89 2.87 8.74
N LEU A 23 0.91 4.05 8.11
CA LEU A 23 1.48 5.27 8.70
C LEU A 23 0.86 5.63 10.05
N ARG A 24 -0.44 5.41 10.21
CA ARG A 24 -1.17 5.63 11.47
C ARG A 24 -0.79 4.64 12.59
N ARG A 25 -0.08 3.54 12.25
CA ARG A 25 0.18 2.42 13.19
C ARG A 25 1.64 2.08 13.39
N LEU A 26 2.49 2.50 12.47
CA LEU A 26 3.91 2.21 12.59
C LEU A 26 4.53 2.98 13.78
N PRO A 27 5.25 2.30 14.68
CA PRO A 27 5.94 2.94 15.80
C PRO A 27 7.24 3.62 15.33
N ALA A 28 7.12 4.51 14.35
CA ALA A 28 8.24 5.17 13.68
C ALA A 28 7.87 6.60 13.31
N HIS A 29 8.87 7.48 13.24
CA HIS A 29 8.69 8.78 12.61
C HIS A 29 8.73 8.60 11.10
N CYS A 30 7.58 8.77 10.45
CA CYS A 30 7.41 8.54 9.03
C CYS A 30 7.32 9.86 8.24
N GLU A 31 7.93 9.89 7.07
CA GLU A 31 7.75 10.91 6.05
C GLU A 31 7.44 10.24 4.71
N VAL A 32 6.69 10.90 3.85
CA VAL A 32 6.29 10.35 2.55
C VAL A 32 6.81 11.22 1.40
N VAL A 33 7.31 10.58 0.35
CA VAL A 33 7.72 11.24 -0.90
C VAL A 33 6.93 10.64 -2.04
N THR A 34 6.21 11.48 -2.80
CA THR A 34 5.59 11.09 -4.06
C THR A 34 6.48 11.45 -5.23
N LEU A 35 6.63 10.53 -6.19
CA LEU A 35 7.46 10.79 -7.36
C LEU A 35 6.72 11.59 -8.44
N THR A 36 5.46 11.24 -8.74
CA THR A 36 4.70 11.83 -9.87
C THR A 36 3.65 12.84 -9.42
N THR A 37 2.55 12.39 -8.89
CA THR A 37 1.43 13.22 -8.45
C THR A 37 1.18 13.03 -6.97
N PRO A 38 0.88 14.09 -6.21
CA PRO A 38 0.50 13.91 -4.81
C PRO A 38 -0.79 13.09 -4.69
N GLY A 39 -1.73 13.29 -5.60
CA GLY A 39 -3.05 12.65 -5.53
C GLY A 39 -3.88 13.10 -4.32
N PRO A 40 -5.17 12.73 -4.27
CA PRO A 40 -6.07 13.20 -3.21
C PRO A 40 -5.75 12.62 -1.82
N LEU A 41 -5.02 11.51 -1.73
CA LEU A 41 -4.64 10.93 -0.43
C LEU A 41 -3.44 11.64 0.22
N ALA A 42 -2.73 12.54 -0.46
CA ALA A 42 -1.64 13.30 0.14
C ALA A 42 -2.15 14.20 1.27
N GLU A 43 -3.19 14.99 1.01
CA GLU A 43 -3.83 15.86 2.02
C GLU A 43 -4.35 15.04 3.22
N ALA A 44 -4.87 13.84 2.95
CA ALA A 44 -5.33 12.93 3.98
C ALA A 44 -4.20 12.43 4.89
N ILE A 45 -3.04 12.13 4.32
CA ILE A 45 -1.83 11.68 5.04
C ILE A 45 -1.25 12.84 5.85
N GLU A 46 -1.24 14.05 5.29
CA GLU A 46 -0.79 15.25 6.00
C GLU A 46 -1.73 15.61 7.17
N ALA A 47 -3.03 15.51 6.97
CA ALA A 47 -4.02 15.68 8.05
C ALA A 47 -3.87 14.65 9.17
N ASP A 48 -3.39 13.44 8.86
CA ASP A 48 -3.02 12.40 9.85
C ASP A 48 -1.68 12.69 10.56
N GLY A 49 -0.99 13.78 10.21
CA GLY A 49 0.26 14.23 10.85
C GLY A 49 1.54 13.70 10.20
N THR A 50 1.47 13.08 9.01
CA THR A 50 2.66 12.60 8.29
C THR A 50 3.01 13.57 7.15
N PRO A 51 4.21 14.20 7.13
CA PRO A 51 4.62 15.11 6.07
C PRO A 51 4.71 14.42 4.70
N VAL A 52 4.24 15.11 3.65
CA VAL A 52 4.32 14.63 2.26
C VAL A 52 5.13 15.61 1.41
N THR A 53 6.19 15.12 0.79
CA THR A 53 6.98 15.87 -0.18
C THR A 53 6.72 15.39 -1.58
N HIS A 54 6.66 16.30 -2.55
CA HIS A 54 6.35 15.99 -3.93
C HIS A 54 7.50 16.32 -4.88
N LEU A 55 7.92 15.37 -5.73
CA LEU A 55 9.09 15.51 -6.63
C LEU A 55 8.75 15.83 -8.09
N GLU A 56 7.49 15.87 -8.49
CA GLU A 56 7.03 16.27 -9.84
C GLU A 56 7.76 15.55 -10.99
N MET A 57 7.94 14.25 -10.86
CA MET A 57 8.56 13.44 -11.90
C MET A 57 7.71 13.43 -13.16
N THR A 58 8.25 13.89 -14.30
CA THR A 58 7.50 14.08 -15.55
C THR A 58 7.26 12.78 -16.34
N GLY A 59 8.02 11.72 -16.08
CA GLY A 59 7.85 10.43 -16.77
C GLY A 59 8.87 9.38 -16.39
N ASN A 60 8.73 8.18 -16.99
CA ASN A 60 9.58 7.02 -16.66
C ASN A 60 11.07 7.18 -17.03
N ARG A 61 11.43 8.17 -17.82
CA ARG A 61 12.80 8.44 -18.24
C ARG A 61 13.37 9.72 -17.61
N ASP A 62 12.65 10.30 -16.67
CA ASP A 62 13.11 11.49 -15.94
C ASP A 62 14.15 11.09 -14.90
N LEU A 63 15.40 11.04 -15.36
CA LEU A 63 16.53 10.73 -14.48
C LEU A 63 16.91 11.88 -13.55
N SER A 64 16.40 13.10 -13.79
CA SER A 64 16.66 14.28 -12.96
C SER A 64 16.09 14.13 -11.54
N VAL A 65 15.13 13.22 -11.36
CA VAL A 65 14.57 12.92 -10.04
C VAL A 65 15.58 12.19 -9.13
N LEU A 66 16.56 11.47 -9.67
CA LEU A 66 17.52 10.71 -8.88
C LEU A 66 18.40 11.61 -7.97
N PRO A 67 19.09 12.65 -8.47
CA PRO A 67 19.86 13.56 -7.60
C PRO A 67 18.95 14.30 -6.62
N ARG A 68 17.74 14.72 -7.01
CA ARG A 68 16.77 15.40 -6.14
C ARG A 68 16.32 14.50 -5.00
N LEU A 69 15.90 13.26 -5.31
CA LEU A 69 15.52 12.27 -4.29
C LEU A 69 16.72 11.91 -3.40
N SER A 70 17.93 11.77 -3.98
CA SER A 70 19.13 11.47 -3.21
C SER A 70 19.51 12.62 -2.27
N ALA A 71 19.34 13.88 -2.67
CA ALA A 71 19.54 15.06 -1.79
C ALA A 71 18.51 15.02 -0.65
N LEU A 72 17.23 14.84 -0.95
CA LEU A 72 16.17 14.75 0.05
C LEU A 72 16.45 13.62 1.08
N ILE A 73 16.91 12.46 0.60
CA ILE A 73 17.29 11.35 1.48
C ILE A 73 18.45 11.73 2.42
N ARG A 74 19.44 12.47 1.95
CA ARG A 74 20.55 12.96 2.81
C ARG A 74 20.06 13.97 3.84
N ASP A 75 19.20 14.91 3.42
CA ASP A 75 18.68 15.97 4.28
C ASP A 75 17.75 15.41 5.37
N THR A 76 16.90 14.45 5.01
CA THR A 76 15.99 13.77 5.96
C THR A 76 16.69 12.76 6.85
N ALA A 77 17.86 12.24 6.42
CA ALA A 77 18.68 11.25 7.14
C ALA A 77 17.87 10.08 7.73
N PRO A 78 17.07 9.34 6.93
CA PRO A 78 16.24 8.25 7.44
C PRO A 78 17.08 7.03 7.81
N ASP A 79 16.62 6.28 8.81
CA ASP A 79 17.18 4.97 9.15
C ASP A 79 16.83 3.92 8.08
N VAL A 80 15.59 3.97 7.57
CA VAL A 80 15.04 3.05 6.57
C VAL A 80 14.39 3.82 5.44
N ILE A 81 14.61 3.37 4.21
CA ILE A 81 13.83 3.81 3.04
C ILE A 81 12.86 2.67 2.67
N HIS A 82 11.56 3.00 2.60
CA HIS A 82 10.55 2.06 2.17
C HIS A 82 9.90 2.52 0.87
N THR A 83 10.07 1.73 -0.18
CA THR A 83 9.57 2.06 -1.52
C THR A 83 8.29 1.27 -1.84
N HIS A 84 7.32 1.94 -2.47
CA HIS A 84 6.02 1.36 -2.82
C HIS A 84 5.75 1.53 -4.30
N LEU A 85 5.32 0.47 -4.96
CA LEU A 85 5.06 0.42 -6.39
C LEU A 85 6.35 0.39 -7.23
N TYR A 86 6.24 -0.14 -8.46
CA TYR A 86 7.38 -0.46 -9.33
C TYR A 86 8.33 0.72 -9.56
N ARG A 87 7.77 1.89 -9.93
CA ARG A 87 8.61 3.07 -10.24
C ARG A 87 9.39 3.53 -9.03
N ALA A 88 8.73 3.68 -7.89
CA ALA A 88 9.38 4.08 -6.65
C ALA A 88 10.38 3.01 -6.17
N CYS A 89 10.13 1.72 -6.40
CA CYS A 89 11.09 0.65 -6.10
C CYS A 89 12.37 0.80 -6.93
N VAL A 90 12.26 1.11 -8.21
CA VAL A 90 13.43 1.30 -9.08
C VAL A 90 14.22 2.55 -8.70
N TYR A 91 13.56 3.71 -8.68
CA TYR A 91 14.20 5.01 -8.44
C TYR A 91 14.65 5.16 -6.99
N GLY A 92 13.84 4.76 -6.03
CA GLY A 92 14.14 4.86 -4.61
C GLY A 92 15.33 4.01 -4.19
N ARG A 93 15.46 2.78 -4.71
CA ARG A 93 16.63 1.92 -4.45
C ARG A 93 17.93 2.54 -4.98
N VAL A 94 17.90 3.13 -6.19
CA VAL A 94 19.06 3.80 -6.78
C VAL A 94 19.42 5.05 -5.97
N ALA A 95 18.45 5.92 -5.69
CA ALA A 95 18.67 7.16 -4.93
C ALA A 95 19.18 6.88 -3.51
N ALA A 96 18.64 5.83 -2.85
CA ALA A 96 19.13 5.37 -1.55
C ALA A 96 20.61 5.00 -1.57
N ARG A 97 21.04 4.27 -2.61
CA ARG A 97 22.47 3.94 -2.77
C ARG A 97 23.33 5.16 -3.01
N MET A 98 22.85 6.13 -3.80
CA MET A 98 23.54 7.41 -4.02
C MET A 98 23.65 8.23 -2.75
N ALA A 99 22.66 8.13 -1.86
CA ALA A 99 22.65 8.81 -0.56
C ALA A 99 23.39 8.05 0.56
N GLY A 100 23.88 6.84 0.30
CA GLY A 100 24.61 6.02 1.28
C GLY A 100 23.71 5.20 2.23
N VAL A 101 22.37 5.25 2.07
CA VAL A 101 21.44 4.46 2.87
C VAL A 101 21.40 3.03 2.36
N ARG A 102 21.57 2.06 3.28
CA ARG A 102 21.62 0.63 2.95
C ARG A 102 20.38 -0.14 3.36
N ALA A 103 19.65 0.32 4.38
CA ALA A 103 18.40 -0.30 4.81
C ALA A 103 17.26 0.16 3.88
N VAL A 104 17.04 -0.59 2.81
CA VAL A 104 16.00 -0.30 1.80
C VAL A 104 15.05 -1.47 1.71
N VAL A 105 13.79 -1.22 2.05
CA VAL A 105 12.67 -2.17 1.95
C VAL A 105 11.79 -1.76 0.78
N ALA A 106 11.22 -2.72 0.06
CA ALA A 106 10.31 -2.44 -1.05
C ALA A 106 9.05 -3.30 -0.91
N THR A 107 7.85 -2.72 -1.03
CA THR A 107 6.58 -3.47 -1.04
C THR A 107 5.99 -3.53 -2.44
N GLU A 108 5.66 -4.76 -2.86
CA GLU A 108 5.01 -5.05 -4.13
C GLU A 108 3.49 -5.17 -3.96
N HIS A 109 2.78 -4.12 -4.34
CA HIS A 109 1.32 -4.01 -4.22
C HIS A 109 0.55 -4.43 -5.48
N SER A 110 1.20 -4.52 -6.64
CA SER A 110 0.51 -4.66 -7.93
C SER A 110 1.22 -5.57 -8.94
N LEU A 111 2.04 -6.50 -8.45
CA LEU A 111 2.72 -7.46 -9.29
C LEU A 111 1.74 -8.56 -9.75
N GLY A 112 1.25 -8.42 -10.99
CA GLY A 112 0.44 -9.42 -11.69
C GLY A 112 1.30 -10.40 -12.50
N ASP A 113 0.67 -11.36 -13.16
CA ASP A 113 1.37 -12.32 -14.03
C ASP A 113 1.79 -11.71 -15.37
N ALA A 114 0.96 -10.85 -15.94
CA ALA A 114 1.20 -10.20 -17.24
C ALA A 114 1.34 -8.68 -17.15
N VAL A 115 1.01 -8.09 -16.01
CA VAL A 115 0.89 -6.65 -15.85
C VAL A 115 1.48 -6.22 -14.51
N ILE A 116 2.15 -5.06 -14.48
CA ILE A 116 2.55 -4.36 -13.27
C ILE A 116 2.10 -2.91 -13.38
N GLU A 117 1.33 -2.42 -12.42
CA GLU A 117 0.78 -1.04 -12.41
C GLU A 117 0.07 -0.64 -13.73
N GLY A 118 -0.72 -1.56 -14.31
CA GLY A 118 -1.42 -1.34 -15.57
C GLY A 118 -0.56 -1.43 -16.82
N ARG A 119 0.73 -1.77 -16.71
CA ARG A 119 1.68 -1.89 -17.83
C ARG A 119 2.00 -3.34 -18.12
N ARG A 120 2.17 -3.68 -19.40
CA ARG A 120 2.62 -5.02 -19.78
C ARG A 120 3.99 -5.34 -19.19
N LEU A 121 4.11 -6.50 -18.60
CA LEU A 121 5.36 -7.06 -18.14
C LEU A 121 6.24 -7.43 -19.34
N THR A 122 7.30 -6.66 -19.57
CA THR A 122 8.32 -6.96 -20.58
C THR A 122 9.56 -7.56 -19.91
N ARG A 123 10.40 -8.22 -20.73
CA ARG A 123 11.71 -8.70 -20.25
C ARG A 123 12.56 -7.55 -19.70
N GLY A 124 12.51 -6.36 -20.33
CA GLY A 124 13.23 -5.17 -19.86
C GLY A 124 12.76 -4.69 -18.48
N VAL A 125 11.45 -4.63 -18.24
CA VAL A 125 10.85 -4.28 -16.92
C VAL A 125 11.36 -5.24 -15.86
N ARG A 126 11.30 -6.54 -16.10
CA ARG A 126 11.78 -7.56 -15.16
C ARG A 126 13.29 -7.48 -14.91
N THR A 127 14.09 -7.26 -15.97
CA THR A 127 15.55 -7.13 -15.82
C THR A 127 15.93 -5.91 -15.00
N LEU A 128 15.31 -4.75 -15.25
CA LEU A 128 15.54 -3.52 -14.50
C LEU A 128 15.13 -3.69 -13.03
N TYR A 129 14.00 -4.32 -12.78
CA TYR A 129 13.57 -4.63 -11.41
C TYR A 129 14.60 -5.50 -10.67
N ARG A 130 15.05 -6.59 -11.29
CA ARG A 130 16.05 -7.49 -10.70
C ARG A 130 17.41 -6.83 -10.47
N ALA A 131 17.82 -5.95 -11.39
CA ALA A 131 19.07 -5.20 -11.25
C ALA A 131 19.01 -4.26 -10.04
N THR A 132 17.91 -3.52 -9.87
CA THR A 132 17.72 -2.60 -8.74
C THR A 132 17.35 -3.31 -7.44
N GLU A 133 16.71 -4.49 -7.48
CA GLU A 133 16.40 -5.29 -6.29
C GLU A 133 17.67 -5.61 -5.49
N ARG A 134 18.78 -5.87 -6.17
CA ARG A 134 20.08 -6.13 -5.53
C ARG A 134 20.59 -4.98 -4.65
N LEU A 135 20.09 -3.77 -4.86
CA LEU A 135 20.41 -2.59 -4.07
C LEU A 135 19.57 -2.50 -2.78
N GLY A 136 18.49 -3.30 -2.68
CA GLY A 136 17.62 -3.37 -1.52
C GLY A 136 18.08 -4.38 -0.46
N SER A 137 17.52 -4.28 0.73
CA SER A 137 17.72 -5.22 1.84
C SER A 137 16.63 -6.28 1.91
N ALA A 138 15.37 -5.90 1.66
CA ALA A 138 14.20 -6.76 1.73
C ALA A 138 13.15 -6.37 0.69
N THR A 139 12.37 -7.34 0.23
CA THR A 139 11.21 -7.15 -0.62
C THR A 139 9.99 -7.76 0.06
N VAL A 140 9.01 -6.94 0.35
CA VAL A 140 7.74 -7.32 0.97
C VAL A 140 6.75 -7.71 -0.13
N ALA A 141 6.21 -8.92 -0.02
CA ALA A 141 5.11 -9.43 -0.82
C ALA A 141 3.80 -9.31 -0.01
N VAL A 142 2.76 -8.74 -0.59
CA VAL A 142 1.47 -8.55 0.10
C VAL A 142 0.62 -9.82 0.15
N SER A 143 1.08 -10.93 -0.44
CA SER A 143 0.44 -12.25 -0.41
C SER A 143 1.43 -13.33 -0.80
N ASP A 144 1.10 -14.61 -0.52
CA ASP A 144 1.90 -15.75 -0.96
C ASP A 144 1.94 -15.86 -2.50
N THR A 145 0.84 -15.51 -3.16
CA THR A 145 0.78 -15.37 -4.63
C THR A 145 1.83 -14.38 -5.15
N VAL A 146 1.96 -13.18 -4.53
CA VAL A 146 2.98 -12.19 -4.92
C VAL A 146 4.39 -12.70 -4.58
N ALA A 147 4.59 -13.36 -3.45
CA ALA A 147 5.87 -13.97 -3.10
C ALA A 147 6.30 -15.02 -4.13
N ALA A 148 5.37 -15.89 -4.58
CA ALA A 148 5.64 -16.86 -5.64
C ALA A 148 6.01 -16.18 -6.98
N ARG A 149 5.38 -15.05 -7.31
CA ARG A 149 5.73 -14.24 -8.49
C ARG A 149 7.13 -13.65 -8.38
N LEU A 150 7.52 -13.11 -7.23
CA LEU A 150 8.87 -12.58 -6.97
C LEU A 150 9.94 -13.69 -7.08
N ARG A 151 9.67 -14.91 -6.56
CA ARG A 151 10.55 -16.07 -6.75
C ARG A 151 10.74 -16.41 -8.23
N ARG A 152 9.64 -16.47 -8.99
CA ARG A 152 9.70 -16.68 -10.45
C ARG A 152 10.46 -15.57 -11.19
N TRP A 153 10.52 -14.37 -10.63
CA TRP A 153 11.34 -13.28 -11.15
C TRP A 153 12.81 -13.42 -10.79
N GLY A 154 13.17 -14.31 -9.85
CA GLY A 154 14.52 -14.58 -9.39
C GLY A 154 14.96 -13.64 -8.26
N VAL A 155 14.04 -13.11 -7.49
CA VAL A 155 14.33 -12.49 -6.19
C VAL A 155 14.71 -13.59 -5.21
N PRO A 156 15.86 -13.48 -4.50
CA PRO A 156 16.29 -14.51 -3.55
C PRO A 156 15.31 -14.68 -2.39
N GLU A 157 15.02 -15.93 -2.01
CA GLU A 157 14.06 -16.26 -0.95
C GLU A 157 14.34 -15.51 0.36
N ARG A 158 15.59 -15.43 0.78
CA ARG A 158 16.02 -14.74 2.01
C ARG A 158 15.70 -13.23 2.04
N ARG A 159 15.29 -12.65 0.91
CA ARG A 159 14.89 -11.23 0.80
C ARG A 159 13.41 -11.04 0.67
N ILE A 160 12.65 -12.11 0.46
CA ILE A 160 11.19 -12.06 0.34
C ILE A 160 10.57 -12.23 1.72
N HIS A 161 9.78 -11.25 2.13
CA HIS A 161 9.00 -11.28 3.36
C HIS A 161 7.52 -11.16 3.00
N VAL A 162 6.70 -12.10 3.44
CA VAL A 162 5.25 -11.99 3.24
C VAL A 162 4.69 -11.17 4.40
N VAL A 163 4.24 -9.96 4.10
CA VAL A 163 3.50 -9.09 5.02
C VAL A 163 2.19 -8.72 4.33
N PRO A 164 1.11 -9.42 4.63
CA PRO A 164 -0.18 -9.17 4.00
C PRO A 164 -0.68 -7.75 4.26
N ASN A 165 -1.44 -7.21 3.28
CA ASN A 165 -2.22 -6.01 3.53
C ASN A 165 -3.23 -6.26 4.65
N GLY A 166 -3.55 -5.21 5.41
CA GLY A 166 -4.51 -5.27 6.49
C GLY A 166 -5.67 -4.30 6.30
N ILE A 167 -6.78 -4.56 7.00
CA ILE A 167 -7.94 -3.68 7.05
C ILE A 167 -8.31 -3.32 8.50
N GLU A 168 -9.08 -2.24 8.66
CA GLU A 168 -9.79 -1.90 9.88
C GLU A 168 -11.20 -2.52 9.82
N ALA A 169 -11.32 -3.80 10.17
CA ALA A 169 -12.54 -4.58 9.97
C ALA A 169 -13.80 -3.92 10.56
N HIS A 170 -13.67 -3.26 11.72
CA HIS A 170 -14.78 -2.59 12.39
C HIS A 170 -15.44 -1.48 11.57
N ARG A 171 -14.69 -0.83 10.64
CA ARG A 171 -15.23 0.21 9.74
C ARG A 171 -16.24 -0.34 8.73
N PHE A 172 -16.17 -1.64 8.44
CA PHE A 172 -17.00 -2.30 7.45
C PHE A 172 -18.10 -3.15 8.08
N ALA A 173 -18.28 -3.07 9.40
CA ALA A 173 -19.35 -3.78 10.09
C ALA A 173 -20.72 -3.42 9.47
N TYR A 174 -21.59 -4.43 9.35
CA TYR A 174 -22.93 -4.24 8.79
C TYR A 174 -23.75 -3.25 9.66
N ASP A 175 -24.31 -2.25 9.00
CA ASP A 175 -25.19 -1.24 9.58
C ASP A 175 -26.57 -1.28 8.91
N PRO A 176 -27.62 -1.79 9.59
CA PRO A 176 -28.98 -1.84 9.04
C PRO A 176 -29.58 -0.46 8.78
N ALA A 177 -29.20 0.57 9.55
CA ALA A 177 -29.70 1.94 9.34
C ALA A 177 -29.08 2.55 8.06
N ALA A 178 -27.77 2.35 7.85
CA ALA A 178 -27.11 2.73 6.61
C ALA A 178 -27.69 2.00 5.39
N ARG A 179 -28.03 0.69 5.53
CA ARG A 179 -28.73 -0.08 4.49
C ARG A 179 -30.06 0.57 4.12
N ALA A 180 -30.91 0.84 5.10
CA ALA A 180 -32.23 1.43 4.87
C ALA A 180 -32.10 2.81 4.21
N THR A 181 -31.22 3.66 4.72
CA THR A 181 -31.01 5.02 4.21
C THR A 181 -30.53 5.04 2.75
N LEU A 182 -29.49 4.24 2.42
CA LEU A 182 -28.96 4.24 1.05
C LEU A 182 -29.95 3.63 0.06
N ARG A 183 -30.65 2.56 0.43
CA ARG A 183 -31.69 1.96 -0.42
C ARG A 183 -32.86 2.94 -0.68
N ALA A 184 -33.34 3.62 0.35
CA ALA A 184 -34.40 4.64 0.20
C ALA A 184 -33.96 5.79 -0.73
N ARG A 185 -32.73 6.28 -0.58
CA ARG A 185 -32.17 7.33 -1.45
C ARG A 185 -32.10 6.92 -2.92
N LEU A 186 -31.85 5.65 -3.19
CA LEU A 186 -31.78 5.08 -4.54
C LEU A 186 -33.13 4.56 -5.06
N GLY A 187 -34.23 4.72 -4.30
CA GLY A 187 -35.55 4.23 -4.68
C GLY A 187 -35.66 2.69 -4.71
N LEU A 188 -34.81 2.00 -3.98
CA LEU A 188 -34.79 0.53 -3.94
C LEU A 188 -35.74 0.01 -2.85
N ALA A 189 -36.60 -0.94 -3.19
CA ALA A 189 -37.43 -1.62 -2.21
C ALA A 189 -36.56 -2.45 -1.23
N PRO A 190 -37.02 -2.69 0.01
CA PRO A 190 -36.27 -3.42 1.01
C PRO A 190 -35.85 -4.84 0.59
N ASP A 191 -36.68 -5.51 -0.23
CA ASP A 191 -36.51 -6.87 -0.77
C ASP A 191 -35.80 -6.93 -2.13
N THR A 192 -35.46 -5.78 -2.72
CA THR A 192 -34.72 -5.72 -3.98
C THR A 192 -33.37 -6.40 -3.82
N PHE A 193 -33.06 -7.38 -4.70
CA PHE A 193 -31.73 -8.01 -4.72
C PHE A 193 -30.70 -7.08 -5.35
N VAL A 194 -29.69 -6.73 -4.56
CA VAL A 194 -28.66 -5.72 -4.93
C VAL A 194 -27.28 -6.36 -4.92
N VAL A 195 -26.63 -6.30 -6.07
CA VAL A 195 -25.22 -6.71 -6.24
C VAL A 195 -24.33 -5.49 -6.09
N GLY A 196 -23.15 -5.64 -5.50
CA GLY A 196 -22.20 -4.54 -5.38
C GLY A 196 -20.80 -4.89 -5.85
N GLY A 197 -20.04 -3.85 -6.19
CA GLY A 197 -18.61 -3.93 -6.47
C GLY A 197 -17.91 -2.63 -6.08
N ALA A 198 -16.62 -2.71 -5.73
CA ALA A 198 -15.83 -1.53 -5.38
C ALA A 198 -14.40 -1.62 -5.91
N GLY A 199 -13.86 -0.48 -6.35
CA GLY A 199 -12.48 -0.35 -6.79
C GLY A 199 -12.30 0.61 -7.96
N ARG A 200 -11.04 0.83 -8.37
CA ARG A 200 -10.74 1.69 -9.52
C ARG A 200 -11.40 1.17 -10.80
N LEU A 201 -12.08 2.03 -11.53
CA LEU A 201 -12.74 1.68 -12.79
C LEU A 201 -11.73 1.68 -13.95
N VAL A 202 -10.94 0.61 -14.01
CA VAL A 202 -9.91 0.38 -15.06
C VAL A 202 -10.15 -0.97 -15.73
N PRO A 203 -9.71 -1.17 -17.00
CA PRO A 203 -9.96 -2.40 -17.76
C PRO A 203 -9.57 -3.69 -17.03
N GLY A 204 -8.46 -3.67 -16.27
CA GLY A 204 -7.99 -4.83 -15.52
C GLY A 204 -8.92 -5.30 -14.39
N LYS A 205 -9.85 -4.45 -13.95
CA LYS A 205 -10.84 -4.78 -12.92
C LYS A 205 -12.08 -5.50 -13.46
N ARG A 206 -12.28 -5.48 -14.76
CA ARG A 206 -13.33 -6.22 -15.47
C ARG A 206 -14.74 -5.97 -14.96
N PHE A 207 -15.05 -4.73 -14.54
CA PHE A 207 -16.43 -4.36 -14.18
C PHE A 207 -17.41 -4.42 -15.36
N ASP A 208 -16.91 -4.46 -16.60
CA ASP A 208 -17.69 -4.78 -17.79
C ASP A 208 -18.40 -6.12 -17.68
N VAL A 209 -17.73 -7.14 -17.13
CA VAL A 209 -18.32 -8.47 -16.89
C VAL A 209 -19.46 -8.40 -15.87
N LEU A 210 -19.27 -7.60 -14.81
CA LEU A 210 -20.30 -7.44 -13.77
C LEU A 210 -21.55 -6.71 -14.31
N VAL A 211 -21.35 -5.60 -15.02
CA VAL A 211 -22.46 -4.86 -15.66
C VAL A 211 -23.22 -5.79 -16.61
N ARG A 212 -22.55 -6.49 -17.53
CA ARG A 212 -23.17 -7.43 -18.46
C ARG A 212 -23.92 -8.58 -17.76
N ALA A 213 -23.41 -9.09 -16.65
CA ALA A 213 -24.07 -10.15 -15.90
C ALA A 213 -25.37 -9.66 -15.26
N VAL A 214 -25.34 -8.46 -14.65
CA VAL A 214 -26.53 -7.87 -14.01
C VAL A 214 -27.60 -7.48 -15.04
N THR A 215 -27.23 -7.01 -16.24
CA THR A 215 -28.21 -6.69 -17.29
C THR A 215 -29.02 -7.92 -17.74
N GLN A 216 -28.47 -9.14 -17.59
CA GLN A 216 -29.18 -10.38 -17.90
C GLN A 216 -30.11 -10.89 -16.77
N LEU A 217 -30.20 -10.17 -15.65
CA LEU A 217 -30.98 -10.55 -14.48
C LEU A 217 -32.07 -9.50 -14.20
N PRO A 218 -33.32 -9.72 -14.67
CA PRO A 218 -34.39 -8.77 -14.42
C PRO A 218 -34.63 -8.53 -12.92
N GLY A 219 -34.84 -7.25 -12.53
CA GLY A 219 -35.08 -6.86 -11.13
C GLY A 219 -33.85 -6.96 -10.21
N VAL A 220 -32.65 -7.22 -10.74
CA VAL A 220 -31.40 -7.12 -9.99
C VAL A 220 -30.79 -5.74 -10.21
N HIS A 221 -30.39 -5.09 -9.13
CA HIS A 221 -29.70 -3.80 -9.17
C HIS A 221 -28.19 -3.96 -8.90
N LEU A 222 -27.38 -3.04 -9.44
CA LEU A 222 -25.94 -2.96 -9.22
C LEU A 222 -25.58 -1.63 -8.56
N LEU A 223 -24.84 -1.67 -7.47
CA LEU A 223 -24.13 -0.54 -6.89
C LEU A 223 -22.63 -0.70 -7.15
N LEU A 224 -22.03 0.26 -7.85
CA LEU A 224 -20.60 0.21 -8.16
C LEU A 224 -19.93 1.47 -7.62
N ALA A 225 -19.09 1.29 -6.58
CA ALA A 225 -18.28 2.34 -6.00
C ALA A 225 -16.88 2.37 -6.65
N GLY A 226 -16.51 3.53 -7.17
CA GLY A 226 -15.20 3.71 -7.78
C GLY A 226 -15.19 4.79 -8.83
N ASP A 227 -13.98 5.17 -9.24
CA ASP A 227 -13.73 6.12 -10.32
C ASP A 227 -12.62 5.61 -11.23
N GLY A 228 -12.54 6.17 -12.43
CA GLY A 228 -11.53 5.80 -13.41
C GLY A 228 -12.00 5.93 -14.86
N PRO A 229 -11.10 5.65 -15.81
CA PRO A 229 -11.37 5.82 -17.25
C PRO A 229 -12.52 4.95 -17.79
N GLU A 230 -12.89 3.88 -17.07
CA GLU A 230 -14.02 3.02 -17.46
C GLU A 230 -15.39 3.53 -16.99
N LEU A 231 -15.47 4.64 -16.22
CA LEU A 231 -16.74 5.16 -15.70
C LEU A 231 -17.74 5.44 -16.83
N GLU A 232 -17.36 6.24 -17.82
CA GLU A 232 -18.22 6.59 -18.95
C GLU A 232 -18.48 5.39 -19.92
N PRO A 233 -17.50 4.53 -20.24
CA PRO A 233 -17.78 3.27 -20.92
C PRO A 233 -18.81 2.39 -20.21
N LEU A 234 -18.74 2.21 -18.89
CA LEU A 234 -19.68 1.40 -18.12
C LEU A 234 -21.10 2.05 -18.12
N ARG A 235 -21.17 3.38 -17.96
CA ARG A 235 -22.45 4.13 -18.06
C ARG A 235 -23.12 3.94 -19.41
N ARG A 236 -22.36 4.10 -20.50
CA ARG A 236 -22.89 3.86 -21.85
C ARG A 236 -23.34 2.42 -22.06
N MET A 237 -22.57 1.47 -21.55
CA MET A 237 -22.93 0.05 -21.62
C MET A 237 -24.26 -0.22 -20.91
N ALA A 238 -24.48 0.31 -19.71
CA ALA A 238 -25.74 0.18 -18.97
C ALA A 238 -26.93 0.73 -19.78
N GLY A 239 -26.77 1.89 -20.42
CA GLY A 239 -27.80 2.49 -21.29
C GLY A 239 -28.09 1.65 -22.54
N GLN A 240 -27.06 1.12 -23.21
CA GLN A 240 -27.22 0.26 -24.40
C GLN A 240 -28.00 -1.03 -24.10
N PHE A 241 -27.91 -1.56 -22.89
CA PHE A 241 -28.69 -2.73 -22.45
C PHE A 241 -30.05 -2.35 -21.81
N GLY A 242 -30.48 -1.10 -21.87
CA GLY A 242 -31.74 -0.67 -21.26
C GLY A 242 -31.81 -0.89 -19.75
N SER A 243 -30.66 -0.80 -19.07
CA SER A 243 -30.54 -1.08 -17.64
C SER A 243 -29.97 0.09 -16.85
N GLY A 244 -29.99 1.28 -17.41
CA GLY A 244 -29.44 2.49 -16.79
C GLY A 244 -30.09 2.83 -15.45
N ASP A 245 -31.36 2.52 -15.27
CA ASP A 245 -32.14 2.70 -14.05
C ASP A 245 -31.76 1.72 -12.91
N ARG A 246 -31.14 0.60 -13.25
CA ARG A 246 -30.75 -0.46 -12.30
C ARG A 246 -29.25 -0.50 -11.99
N ILE A 247 -28.45 0.31 -12.67
CA ILE A 247 -27.00 0.33 -12.50
C ILE A 247 -26.59 1.69 -11.96
N HIS A 248 -26.23 1.73 -10.67
CA HIS A 248 -25.89 2.94 -9.94
C HIS A 248 -24.36 3.06 -9.81
N LEU A 249 -23.75 4.02 -10.51
CA LEU A 249 -22.34 4.35 -10.42
C LEU A 249 -22.17 5.44 -9.37
N LEU A 250 -21.63 5.09 -8.22
CA LEU A 250 -21.63 5.93 -7.01
C LEU A 250 -20.41 6.85 -6.88
N GLY A 251 -19.45 6.77 -7.81
CA GLY A 251 -18.20 7.54 -7.71
C GLY A 251 -17.18 6.94 -6.71
N ALA A 252 -16.05 7.63 -6.56
CA ALA A 252 -14.92 7.16 -5.76
C ALA A 252 -15.26 6.90 -4.28
N ASP A 253 -16.10 7.74 -3.72
CA ASP A 253 -16.48 7.72 -2.30
C ASP A 253 -17.79 6.96 -2.01
N GLY A 254 -18.25 6.13 -2.96
CA GLY A 254 -19.50 5.37 -2.79
C GLY A 254 -20.75 6.25 -2.69
N GLY A 255 -20.71 7.45 -3.28
CA GLY A 255 -21.82 8.42 -3.30
C GLY A 255 -21.92 9.31 -2.06
N GLU A 256 -20.98 9.21 -1.13
CA GLU A 256 -20.93 10.04 0.07
C GLU A 256 -19.49 10.41 0.41
N PRO A 257 -19.00 11.57 -0.07
CA PRO A 257 -17.67 12.04 0.25
C PRO A 257 -17.54 12.29 1.76
N GLY A 258 -16.42 11.84 2.33
CA GLY A 258 -16.02 12.20 3.68
C GLY A 258 -15.25 13.52 3.70
N PRO A 259 -14.94 14.04 4.90
CA PRO A 259 -14.10 15.23 5.05
C PRO A 259 -12.68 15.00 4.50
N VAL A 260 -12.27 13.75 4.39
CA VAL A 260 -10.97 13.33 3.89
C VAL A 260 -11.17 12.19 2.88
N PRO A 261 -10.52 12.21 1.70
CA PRO A 261 -10.62 11.14 0.71
C PRO A 261 -10.30 9.77 1.31
N GLY A 262 -11.16 8.80 1.06
CA GLY A 262 -11.02 7.42 1.56
C GLY A 262 -11.50 7.17 2.99
N ASP A 263 -11.84 8.19 3.77
CA ASP A 263 -12.45 8.05 5.11
C ASP A 263 -13.97 8.21 5.08
N GLY A 264 -14.54 8.50 3.92
CA GLY A 264 -15.98 8.65 3.75
C GLY A 264 -16.73 7.36 4.11
N PRO A 265 -17.96 7.50 4.63
CA PRO A 265 -18.80 6.37 4.99
C PRO A 265 -19.37 5.64 3.77
N GLY A 266 -19.12 6.12 2.55
CA GLY A 266 -19.80 5.67 1.35
C GLY A 266 -19.58 4.21 1.00
N VAL A 267 -18.33 3.71 0.98
CA VAL A 267 -18.06 2.30 0.70
C VAL A 267 -18.60 1.40 1.83
N PRO A 268 -18.38 1.66 3.13
CA PRO A 268 -19.02 0.92 4.20
C PRO A 268 -20.57 0.89 4.13
N ARG A 269 -21.19 2.03 3.80
CA ARG A 269 -22.66 2.13 3.62
C ARG A 269 -23.13 1.36 2.40
N MET A 270 -22.39 1.44 1.28
CA MET A 270 -22.69 0.64 0.10
C MET A 270 -22.61 -0.86 0.43
N LEU A 271 -21.58 -1.31 1.14
CA LEU A 271 -21.45 -2.71 1.58
C LEU A 271 -22.61 -3.12 2.49
N SER A 272 -23.12 -2.22 3.32
CA SER A 272 -24.34 -2.49 4.11
C SER A 272 -25.59 -2.58 3.24
N ALA A 273 -25.68 -1.83 2.14
CA ALA A 273 -26.87 -1.77 1.27
C ALA A 273 -27.03 -2.93 0.29
N ILE A 274 -25.95 -3.63 -0.06
CA ILE A 274 -25.95 -4.72 -1.03
C ILE A 274 -26.21 -6.08 -0.36
N ASP A 275 -26.49 -7.11 -1.16
CA ASP A 275 -26.74 -8.48 -0.70
C ASP A 275 -25.58 -9.42 -1.08
N VAL A 276 -24.90 -9.14 -2.18
CA VAL A 276 -23.74 -9.91 -2.67
C VAL A 276 -22.69 -8.95 -3.19
N PHE A 277 -21.43 -9.19 -2.84
CA PHE A 277 -20.29 -8.47 -3.40
C PHE A 277 -19.60 -9.24 -4.52
N VAL A 278 -19.20 -8.55 -5.58
CA VAL A 278 -18.49 -9.15 -6.72
C VAL A 278 -17.19 -8.41 -7.02
N SER A 279 -16.09 -9.15 -7.05
CA SER A 279 -14.78 -8.69 -7.54
C SER A 279 -14.40 -9.45 -8.82
N PRO A 280 -14.72 -8.94 -10.00
CA PRO A 280 -14.53 -9.70 -11.25
C PRO A 280 -13.08 -9.70 -11.78
N THR A 281 -12.16 -9.12 -11.03
CA THR A 281 -10.74 -9.01 -11.37
C THR A 281 -10.11 -10.39 -11.59
N PRO A 282 -9.53 -10.70 -12.77
CA PRO A 282 -8.95 -12.01 -13.05
C PRO A 282 -7.54 -12.19 -12.46
N ASP A 283 -6.84 -11.10 -12.20
CA ASP A 283 -5.46 -11.10 -11.68
C ASP A 283 -5.26 -9.89 -10.77
N GLN A 284 -4.98 -10.13 -9.50
CA GLN A 284 -4.66 -9.09 -8.54
C GLN A 284 -3.64 -9.59 -7.49
N ALA A 285 -3.07 -8.64 -6.74
CA ALA A 285 -2.02 -8.94 -5.77
C ALA A 285 -2.56 -9.38 -4.41
N PHE A 286 -3.79 -8.95 -4.03
CA PHE A 286 -4.36 -9.25 -2.72
C PHE A 286 -5.88 -9.39 -2.74
N GLY A 287 -6.66 -8.30 -2.83
CA GLY A 287 -8.12 -8.32 -2.85
C GLY A 287 -8.77 -7.61 -1.66
N LEU A 288 -8.30 -6.41 -1.31
CA LEU A 288 -8.80 -5.63 -0.17
C LEU A 288 -10.33 -5.48 -0.17
N ALA A 289 -10.92 -5.06 -1.29
CA ALA A 289 -12.38 -4.83 -1.37
C ALA A 289 -13.21 -6.10 -1.10
N ALA A 290 -12.70 -7.28 -1.48
CA ALA A 290 -13.35 -8.55 -1.15
C ALA A 290 -13.26 -8.85 0.37
N LEU A 291 -12.12 -8.53 0.99
CA LEU A 291 -11.92 -8.68 2.42
C LEU A 291 -12.81 -7.71 3.23
N GLU A 292 -12.93 -6.46 2.77
CA GLU A 292 -13.84 -5.44 3.34
C GLU A 292 -15.31 -5.90 3.25
N ALA A 293 -15.70 -6.51 2.13
CA ALA A 293 -17.03 -7.08 1.97
C ALA A 293 -17.28 -8.27 2.90
N LEU A 294 -16.30 -9.14 3.10
CA LEU A 294 -16.37 -10.24 4.08
C LEU A 294 -16.47 -9.70 5.52
N ALA A 295 -15.82 -8.60 5.83
CA ALA A 295 -15.94 -7.92 7.13
C ALA A 295 -17.36 -7.38 7.37
N SER A 296 -18.10 -7.06 6.30
CA SER A 296 -19.53 -6.70 6.36
C SER A 296 -20.47 -7.91 6.40
N GLY A 297 -19.95 -9.14 6.45
CA GLY A 297 -20.74 -10.37 6.44
C GLY A 297 -21.38 -10.73 5.09
N LEU A 298 -20.86 -10.19 3.99
CA LEU A 298 -21.39 -10.46 2.65
C LEU A 298 -20.92 -11.78 2.07
N HIS A 299 -21.76 -12.40 1.26
CA HIS A 299 -21.29 -13.35 0.27
C HIS A 299 -20.45 -12.65 -0.77
N VAL A 300 -19.30 -13.21 -1.12
CA VAL A 300 -18.32 -12.64 -2.05
C VAL A 300 -18.10 -13.59 -3.22
N LEU A 301 -18.37 -13.11 -4.43
CA LEU A 301 -17.96 -13.78 -5.68
C LEU A 301 -16.71 -13.09 -6.21
N HIS A 302 -15.66 -13.86 -6.50
CA HIS A 302 -14.41 -13.27 -7.00
C HIS A 302 -13.80 -14.04 -8.18
N GLY A 303 -13.11 -13.34 -9.07
CA GLY A 303 -12.32 -13.95 -10.14
C GLY A 303 -10.97 -14.42 -9.64
N SER A 304 -10.25 -13.55 -8.92
CA SER A 304 -9.01 -13.84 -8.20
C SER A 304 -8.97 -13.02 -6.93
N CYS A 305 -8.60 -13.62 -5.81
CA CYS A 305 -8.48 -12.95 -4.51
C CYS A 305 -7.43 -13.65 -3.65
N PRO A 306 -6.12 -13.33 -3.79
CA PRO A 306 -5.08 -13.99 -3.01
C PRO A 306 -5.30 -13.94 -1.50
N ALA A 307 -5.95 -12.88 -0.96
CA ALA A 307 -6.33 -12.82 0.46
C ALA A 307 -7.21 -14.02 0.90
N VAL A 308 -7.92 -14.64 -0.05
CA VAL A 308 -8.77 -15.82 0.17
C VAL A 308 -8.15 -17.05 -0.46
N ASP A 309 -7.72 -16.96 -1.73
CA ASP A 309 -7.22 -18.08 -2.52
C ASP A 309 -5.94 -18.72 -1.95
N ASP A 310 -5.11 -17.93 -1.23
CA ASP A 310 -3.87 -18.39 -0.59
C ASP A 310 -4.13 -19.12 0.75
N LEU A 311 -5.40 -19.27 1.18
CA LEU A 311 -5.79 -19.86 2.46
C LEU A 311 -6.70 -21.10 2.24
N PRO A 312 -6.80 -22.00 3.24
CA PRO A 312 -7.82 -23.05 3.26
C PRO A 312 -9.24 -22.46 3.18
N ALA A 313 -10.14 -23.15 2.48
CA ALA A 313 -11.49 -22.65 2.19
C ALA A 313 -12.34 -22.37 3.44
N ASP A 314 -12.10 -23.07 4.54
CA ASP A 314 -12.77 -22.88 5.82
C ASP A 314 -12.41 -21.54 6.50
N GLN A 315 -11.35 -20.88 6.08
CA GLN A 315 -10.95 -19.57 6.59
C GLN A 315 -11.81 -18.42 6.05
N ALA A 316 -12.48 -18.63 4.92
CA ALA A 316 -13.30 -17.61 4.26
C ALA A 316 -14.67 -18.16 3.82
N PRO A 317 -15.49 -18.71 4.73
CA PRO A 317 -16.84 -19.11 4.39
C PRO A 317 -17.61 -17.92 3.82
N GLY A 318 -18.40 -18.16 2.75
CA GLY A 318 -19.09 -17.10 2.00
C GLY A 318 -18.29 -16.50 0.83
N ALA A 319 -16.99 -16.73 0.73
CA ALA A 319 -16.22 -16.41 -0.46
C ALA A 319 -16.21 -17.57 -1.45
N ARG A 320 -16.54 -17.28 -2.71
CA ARG A 320 -16.55 -18.27 -3.79
C ARG A 320 -15.92 -17.72 -5.05
N ARG A 321 -14.97 -18.47 -5.60
CA ARG A 321 -14.42 -18.16 -6.91
C ARG A 321 -15.42 -18.53 -8.00
N PHE A 322 -15.54 -17.67 -9.02
CA PHE A 322 -16.28 -17.96 -10.24
C PHE A 322 -15.36 -17.95 -11.46
N GLY A 323 -15.78 -18.54 -12.57
CA GLY A 323 -15.08 -18.40 -13.86
C GLY A 323 -15.08 -16.94 -14.34
N HIS A 324 -14.15 -16.61 -15.22
CA HIS A 324 -13.91 -15.22 -15.62
C HIS A 324 -14.94 -14.65 -16.62
N GLY A 325 -15.99 -15.38 -16.94
CA GLY A 325 -16.99 -15.04 -17.96
C GLY A 325 -18.29 -14.44 -17.39
N VAL A 326 -19.03 -13.78 -18.27
CA VAL A 326 -20.36 -13.23 -17.95
C VAL A 326 -21.34 -14.36 -17.60
N HIS A 327 -21.27 -15.48 -18.32
CA HIS A 327 -22.19 -16.61 -18.13
C HIS A 327 -22.08 -17.24 -16.73
N GLU A 328 -20.84 -17.52 -16.29
CA GLU A 328 -20.57 -18.11 -14.99
C GLU A 328 -20.98 -17.18 -13.85
N LEU A 329 -20.68 -15.87 -14.00
CA LEU A 329 -21.10 -14.87 -13.01
C LEU A 329 -22.62 -14.77 -12.95
N THR A 330 -23.30 -14.73 -14.12
CA THR A 330 -24.78 -14.67 -14.16
C THR A 330 -25.41 -15.89 -13.50
N ALA A 331 -24.86 -17.09 -13.74
CA ALA A 331 -25.33 -18.32 -13.11
C ALA A 331 -25.16 -18.30 -11.59
N ALA A 332 -23.99 -17.86 -11.11
CA ALA A 332 -23.69 -17.74 -9.68
C ALA A 332 -24.61 -16.72 -8.98
N LEU A 333 -24.83 -15.55 -9.60
CA LEU A 333 -25.75 -14.54 -9.07
C LEU A 333 -27.21 -15.02 -9.04
N ARG A 334 -27.66 -15.75 -10.07
CA ARG A 334 -29.01 -16.36 -10.12
C ARG A 334 -29.21 -17.40 -9.01
N GLU A 335 -28.20 -18.19 -8.73
CA GLU A 335 -28.19 -19.14 -7.63
C GLU A 335 -28.33 -18.44 -6.28
N LEU A 336 -27.45 -17.45 -6.00
CA LEU A 336 -27.49 -16.69 -4.74
C LEU A 336 -28.82 -15.95 -4.56
N ARG A 337 -29.37 -15.33 -5.62
CA ARG A 337 -30.68 -14.68 -5.54
C ARG A 337 -31.79 -15.62 -5.11
N ARG A 338 -31.78 -16.90 -5.54
CA ARG A 338 -32.80 -17.89 -5.14
C ARG A 338 -32.71 -18.34 -3.69
N THR A 339 -31.51 -18.26 -3.12
CA THR A 339 -31.26 -18.66 -1.72
C THR A 339 -31.47 -17.53 -0.74
N GLU A 340 -31.73 -16.29 -1.24
CA GLU A 340 -31.91 -15.07 -0.43
C GLU A 340 -30.85 -14.97 0.67
N PRO A 341 -29.56 -14.85 0.32
CA PRO A 341 -28.48 -14.98 1.27
C PRO A 341 -28.53 -13.85 2.31
N GLY A 342 -28.68 -14.24 3.57
CA GLY A 342 -28.52 -13.34 4.72
C GLY A 342 -27.06 -12.97 4.95
N ARG A 343 -26.84 -12.08 5.93
CA ARG A 343 -25.47 -11.76 6.38
C ARG A 343 -24.87 -12.95 7.11
N LEU A 344 -23.61 -13.24 6.78
CA LEU A 344 -22.82 -14.27 7.45
C LEU A 344 -22.08 -13.70 8.66
N PRO A 345 -21.73 -14.54 9.64
CA PRO A 345 -20.73 -14.17 10.64
C PRO A 345 -19.42 -13.74 9.97
N VAL A 346 -18.70 -12.80 10.55
CA VAL A 346 -17.40 -12.34 10.05
C VAL A 346 -16.43 -13.51 10.06
N PRO A 347 -15.85 -13.90 8.89
CA PRO A 347 -15.02 -15.08 8.80
C PRO A 347 -13.61 -14.89 9.37
N PRO A 348 -12.91 -15.99 9.76
CA PRO A 348 -11.57 -15.92 10.35
C PRO A 348 -10.54 -15.14 9.53
N VAL A 349 -10.63 -15.18 8.20
CA VAL A 349 -9.74 -14.46 7.28
C VAL A 349 -9.69 -12.95 7.57
N VAL A 350 -10.79 -12.36 7.99
CA VAL A 350 -10.89 -10.92 8.31
C VAL A 350 -10.02 -10.59 9.52
N HIS A 351 -10.04 -11.40 10.57
CA HIS A 351 -9.21 -11.22 11.76
C HIS A 351 -7.73 -11.51 11.49
N ARG A 352 -7.46 -12.40 10.53
CA ARG A 352 -6.09 -12.70 10.09
C ARG A 352 -5.40 -11.46 9.48
N TYR A 353 -6.16 -10.67 8.74
CA TYR A 353 -5.66 -9.49 8.00
C TYR A 353 -6.01 -8.17 8.70
N ASP A 354 -5.81 -8.14 10.02
CA ASP A 354 -5.88 -6.92 10.81
C ASP A 354 -4.68 -6.01 10.52
N ILE A 355 -4.94 -4.70 10.38
CA ILE A 355 -3.90 -3.73 10.01
C ILE A 355 -2.80 -3.59 11.08
N ASP A 356 -3.13 -3.76 12.36
CA ASP A 356 -2.16 -3.69 13.44
C ASP A 356 -1.18 -4.85 13.38
N ARG A 357 -1.64 -6.02 12.91
CA ARG A 357 -0.77 -7.16 12.64
C ARG A 357 0.18 -6.85 11.49
N SER A 358 -0.32 -6.31 10.38
CA SER A 358 0.52 -5.92 9.23
C SER A 358 1.59 -4.91 9.63
N ALA A 359 1.25 -3.93 10.48
CA ALA A 359 2.20 -2.94 10.99
C ALA A 359 3.29 -3.57 11.86
N ARG A 360 2.95 -4.52 12.74
CA ARG A 360 3.94 -5.25 13.56
C ARG A 360 4.88 -6.10 12.70
N GLU A 361 4.34 -6.85 11.75
CA GLU A 361 5.14 -7.67 10.83
C GLU A 361 6.06 -6.80 9.97
N LEU A 362 5.60 -5.66 9.49
CA LEU A 362 6.43 -4.71 8.72
C LEU A 362 7.53 -4.08 9.58
N THR A 363 7.24 -3.76 10.84
CA THR A 363 8.25 -3.25 11.79
C THR A 363 9.38 -4.26 11.98
N ALA A 364 9.07 -5.54 12.12
CA ALA A 364 10.07 -6.60 12.21
C ALA A 364 10.96 -6.68 10.94
N VAL A 365 10.39 -6.45 9.75
CA VAL A 365 11.18 -6.37 8.50
C VAL A 365 12.12 -5.17 8.52
N TYR A 366 11.70 -4.01 9.03
CA TYR A 366 12.58 -2.84 9.16
C TYR A 366 13.74 -3.11 10.11
N GLU A 367 13.50 -3.73 11.26
CA GLU A 367 14.54 -4.09 12.23
C GLU A 367 15.57 -5.05 11.63
N GLN A 368 15.12 -6.04 10.87
CA GLN A 368 16.00 -6.97 10.16
C GLN A 368 16.84 -6.26 9.10
N ALA A 369 16.23 -5.35 8.33
CA ALA A 369 16.92 -4.56 7.31
C ALA A 369 18.00 -3.65 7.92
N LEU A 370 17.71 -3.00 9.05
CA LEU A 370 18.65 -2.19 9.82
C LEU A 370 19.83 -3.04 10.37
N ALA A 371 19.52 -4.18 10.96
CA ALA A 371 20.55 -5.08 11.49
C ALA A 371 21.50 -5.58 10.37
N ALA A 372 20.94 -5.92 9.20
CA ALA A 372 21.72 -6.30 8.03
C ALA A 372 22.59 -5.15 7.50
N ALA A 373 22.05 -3.92 7.45
CA ALA A 373 22.78 -2.73 7.02
C ALA A 373 23.96 -2.40 7.94
N ARG A 374 23.80 -2.56 9.26
CA ARG A 374 24.85 -2.34 10.26
C ARG A 374 25.99 -3.36 10.12
N ARG A 375 25.67 -4.66 9.91
CA ARG A 375 26.69 -5.71 9.71
C ARG A 375 27.54 -5.48 8.46
N ASN A 376 26.97 -4.89 7.43
CA ASN A 376 27.65 -4.62 6.16
C ASN A 376 28.32 -3.23 6.08
N ARG A 377 28.37 -2.48 7.18
CA ARG A 377 29.11 -1.22 7.25
C ARG A 377 30.60 -1.54 7.28
N PRO A 378 31.46 -1.01 6.37
CA PRO A 378 32.90 -1.17 6.50
C PRO A 378 33.34 -0.62 7.85
N ALA A 379 34.28 -1.32 8.49
CA ALA A 379 34.89 -0.80 9.72
C ALA A 379 35.36 0.64 9.44
N PRO A 380 35.17 1.57 10.38
CA PRO A 380 35.76 2.90 10.23
C PRO A 380 37.27 2.70 10.00
N GLU A 381 37.81 3.31 8.93
CA GLU A 381 39.24 3.37 8.77
C GLU A 381 39.85 3.89 10.08
N PRO A 382 40.90 3.21 10.61
CA PRO A 382 41.56 3.72 11.80
C PRO A 382 41.97 5.15 11.49
N ALA A 383 41.51 6.06 12.36
CA ALA A 383 41.91 7.45 12.24
C ALA A 383 43.42 7.49 12.13
N THR A 384 43.93 7.87 10.96
CA THR A 384 45.36 8.21 10.81
C THR A 384 45.60 9.34 11.78
N LEU A 385 46.26 9.03 12.89
CA LEU A 385 46.76 10.03 13.81
C LEU A 385 47.56 11.03 12.95
N PRO A 386 47.30 12.34 13.06
CA PRO A 386 48.12 13.32 12.37
C PRO A 386 49.57 13.04 12.73
N ALA A 387 50.40 12.93 11.70
CA ALA A 387 51.86 12.80 11.92
C ALA A 387 52.27 13.89 12.92
N GLY A 388 52.90 13.44 14.00
CA GLY A 388 53.40 14.37 15.00
C GLY A 388 54.25 15.44 14.33
N PRO A 389 54.38 16.64 14.93
CA PRO A 389 55.19 17.71 14.36
C PRO A 389 56.57 17.20 13.99
N PRO A 390 57.18 17.66 12.89
CA PRO A 390 58.49 17.22 12.46
C PRO A 390 59.50 17.43 13.60
N GLY A 391 60.24 16.36 13.90
CA GLY A 391 61.23 16.36 14.97
C GLY A 391 62.21 17.52 14.81
N LEU A 392 62.51 18.20 15.89
CA LEU A 392 63.52 19.27 15.96
C LEU A 392 64.86 18.73 15.40
N PRO A 393 65.59 19.55 14.63
CA PRO A 393 66.89 19.19 14.09
C PRO A 393 67.88 18.86 15.22
N PRO A 394 68.83 17.95 15.02
CA PRO A 394 69.81 17.59 16.05
C PRO A 394 70.68 18.80 16.37
N GLY A 395 70.65 19.28 17.62
CA GLY A 395 71.48 20.36 18.09
C GLY A 395 70.80 21.46 18.94
N PHE A 396 69.51 21.34 19.22
CA PHE A 396 68.85 22.31 20.09
C PHE A 396 68.77 21.79 21.53
N SER A 397 69.65 22.33 22.43
CA SER A 397 69.53 22.15 23.88
C SER A 397 68.60 23.23 24.44
N LEU A 398 67.55 22.79 25.16
CA LEU A 398 66.69 23.69 25.91
C LEU A 398 67.41 24.23 27.11
N PRO A 399 67.26 25.52 27.47
CA PRO A 399 67.83 26.05 28.71
C PRO A 399 67.07 25.46 29.93
N ASP A 400 67.88 25.23 31.03
CA ASP A 400 67.37 24.72 32.29
C ASP A 400 66.27 25.61 32.89
N PRO A 401 65.23 25.10 33.47
CA PRO A 401 64.19 25.88 34.09
C PRO A 401 64.71 26.49 35.41
N SER A 402 64.69 27.80 35.50
CA SER A 402 64.90 28.48 36.78
C SER A 402 63.87 28.15 37.82
N PRO A 403 64.23 28.02 39.10
CA PRO A 403 63.28 27.62 40.14
C PRO A 403 62.25 28.72 40.41
N ALA A 404 61.00 28.29 40.58
CA ALA A 404 59.88 29.13 40.93
C ALA A 404 60.01 29.75 42.35
N PRO A 405 59.59 30.99 42.57
CA PRO A 405 59.56 31.59 43.91
C PRO A 405 58.39 31.01 44.74
N ALA A 406 58.63 30.90 46.03
CA ALA A 406 57.70 30.34 47.03
C ALA A 406 56.43 31.25 47.18
N PRO A 407 55.28 30.69 47.58
CA PRO A 407 54.09 31.46 47.79
C PRO A 407 54.11 32.17 49.14
N ASP A 408 53.97 33.51 49.13
CA ASP A 408 53.71 34.32 50.33
C ASP A 408 52.26 34.09 50.81
N GLY A 409 52.17 33.67 52.07
CA GLY A 409 50.93 33.56 52.78
C GLY A 409 50.42 34.97 53.19
N HIS A 410 49.16 35.19 52.95
CA HIS A 410 48.36 36.15 53.75
C HIS A 410 46.98 35.64 54.03
N SER A 411 46.72 35.63 55.32
CA SER A 411 45.56 35.21 56.09
C SER A 411 44.31 36.07 55.84
N LEU A 412 43.18 35.41 55.95
CA LEU A 412 41.95 35.79 56.61
C LEU A 412 41.54 37.30 56.68
N SER A 413 40.37 37.67 56.22
CA SER A 413 39.29 38.19 57.09
C SER A 413 37.99 38.43 56.32
N GLN A 414 36.93 37.78 56.84
CA GLN A 414 35.53 38.18 57.03
C GLN A 414 34.99 39.43 56.29
N ARG A 415 34.00 39.28 55.44
CA ARG A 415 32.56 39.57 55.75
C ARG A 415 31.67 38.98 54.70
#